data_36458718655a0b0548d7f0e7463630c5
#
_entry.id   36458718655a0b0548d7f0e7463630c5
#
_cell.length_a   1.000
_cell.length_b   1.000
_cell.length_c   1.000
_cell.angle_alpha   90.00
_cell.angle_beta   90.00
_cell.angle_gamma   90.00
#
_symmetry.space_group_name_H-M   'P 1'
#
loop_
_entity.id
_entity.type
_entity.pdbx_description
1 polymer ?
#
loop_
_entity_poly.entity_id
_entity_poly.type
_entity_poly.pdbx_seq_one_letter_code
_entity_poly.pdbx_strand_id
1 'polypeptide(L)'
;MPRLDSFLRLVVEQKASDLHFFAGSRPVIRHDGALVPIPFRELSDGEARRFLLEVLTEEQRDALQRNQEVDFAYDLPGSGRFRANVFMQSRGIGAVFRVIPERTPTLPDLALPSAVRRILDLPNGLVLFCGPTGCGKSTTQAALIHELNATRKLHIITIEDPIEFYHKHKK
;
A
#
# COMPACT_ATOMS: atom_id res chain seq x y z
N MET A 1 0.42 17.77 -12.85
CA MET A 1 -0.13 16.54 -12.29
C MET A 1 0.46 15.39 -13.10
N PRO A 2 1.11 14.41 -12.45
CA PRO A 2 1.68 13.25 -13.15
C PRO A 2 0.60 12.51 -13.96
N ARG A 3 0.97 12.05 -15.14
CA ARG A 3 0.02 11.33 -16.02
C ARG A 3 -0.39 9.97 -15.47
N LEU A 4 0.46 9.38 -14.64
CA LEU A 4 0.18 8.12 -13.95
C LEU A 4 -1.02 8.23 -12.99
N ASP A 5 -1.26 9.41 -12.42
CA ASP A 5 -2.35 9.65 -11.45
C ASP A 5 -3.73 9.27 -12.00
N SER A 6 -3.94 9.41 -13.31
CA SER A 6 -5.22 9.01 -13.93
C SER A 6 -5.47 7.50 -13.83
N PHE A 7 -4.42 6.68 -13.96
CA PHE A 7 -4.53 5.23 -13.78
C PHE A 7 -4.76 4.86 -12.31
N LEU A 8 -4.07 5.55 -11.39
CA LEU A 8 -4.23 5.31 -9.96
C LEU A 8 -5.63 5.72 -9.47
N ARG A 9 -6.22 6.80 -10.00
CA ARG A 9 -7.62 7.17 -9.74
C ARG A 9 -8.57 6.08 -10.21
N LEU A 10 -8.36 5.56 -11.42
CA LEU A 10 -9.16 4.47 -11.96
C LEU A 10 -9.13 3.23 -11.04
N VAL A 11 -7.95 2.88 -10.47
CA VAL A 11 -7.82 1.77 -9.52
C VAL A 11 -8.74 1.98 -8.30
N VAL A 12 -8.74 3.20 -7.74
CA VAL A 12 -9.59 3.53 -6.57
C VAL A 12 -11.07 3.52 -6.95
N GLU A 13 -11.44 4.13 -8.07
CA GLU A 13 -12.83 4.18 -8.57
C GLU A 13 -13.40 2.78 -8.85
N GLN A 14 -12.57 1.90 -9.40
CA GLN A 14 -12.93 0.50 -9.68
C GLN A 14 -12.82 -0.41 -8.44
N LYS A 15 -12.44 0.14 -7.27
CA LYS A 15 -12.19 -0.64 -6.03
C LYS A 15 -11.20 -1.78 -6.24
N ALA A 16 -10.26 -1.60 -7.15
CA ALA A 16 -9.19 -2.57 -7.40
C ALA A 16 -8.11 -2.46 -6.32
N SER A 17 -7.38 -3.54 -6.09
CA SER A 17 -6.33 -3.61 -5.06
C SER A 17 -4.96 -3.16 -5.56
N ASP A 18 -4.66 -3.44 -6.83
CA ASP A 18 -3.33 -3.17 -7.39
C ASP A 18 -3.44 -2.64 -8.83
N LEU A 19 -2.47 -1.80 -9.22
CA LEU A 19 -2.14 -1.48 -10.61
C LEU A 19 -0.82 -2.15 -10.97
N HIS A 20 -0.79 -2.90 -12.05
CA HIS A 20 0.39 -3.43 -12.69
C HIS A 20 0.68 -2.61 -13.95
N PHE A 21 1.83 -1.96 -13.99
CA PHE A 21 2.19 -1.01 -15.04
C PHE A 21 3.57 -1.34 -15.60
N PHE A 22 3.62 -2.06 -16.73
CA PHE A 22 4.86 -2.63 -17.25
C PHE A 22 5.13 -2.23 -18.70
N ALA A 23 6.39 -2.01 -19.02
CA ALA A 23 6.85 -1.94 -20.40
C ALA A 23 6.55 -3.25 -21.15
N GLY A 24 6.11 -3.14 -22.40
CA GLY A 24 5.76 -4.28 -23.25
C GLY A 24 4.42 -4.94 -22.92
N SER A 25 3.56 -4.26 -22.16
CA SER A 25 2.20 -4.74 -21.86
C SER A 25 1.19 -3.62 -21.70
N ARG A 26 -0.10 -3.96 -21.75
CA ARG A 26 -1.17 -3.07 -21.33
C ARG A 26 -1.14 -2.93 -19.81
N PRO A 27 -1.48 -1.75 -19.25
CA PRO A 27 -1.72 -1.63 -17.82
C PRO A 27 -2.85 -2.58 -17.37
N VAL A 28 -2.66 -3.20 -16.20
CA VAL A 28 -3.59 -4.20 -15.65
C VAL A 28 -3.92 -3.82 -14.22
N ILE A 29 -5.18 -3.94 -13.83
CA ILE A 29 -5.61 -3.81 -12.44
C ILE A 29 -5.94 -5.17 -11.85
N ARG A 30 -5.80 -5.31 -10.53
CA ARG A 30 -6.31 -6.48 -9.80
C ARG A 30 -7.64 -6.12 -9.16
N HIS A 31 -8.70 -6.73 -9.66
CA HIS A 31 -10.07 -6.56 -9.16
C HIS A 31 -10.59 -7.91 -8.69
N ASP A 32 -11.03 -8.00 -7.44
CA ASP A 32 -11.52 -9.24 -6.80
C ASP A 32 -10.57 -10.44 -7.00
N GLY A 33 -9.26 -10.19 -6.92
CA GLY A 33 -8.22 -11.20 -7.12
C GLY A 33 -7.86 -11.49 -8.57
N ALA A 34 -8.71 -11.14 -9.54
CA ALA A 34 -8.46 -11.33 -10.96
C ALA A 34 -7.66 -10.17 -11.57
N LEU A 35 -6.80 -10.48 -12.55
CA LEU A 35 -6.08 -9.47 -13.32
C LEU A 35 -6.92 -9.05 -14.54
N VAL A 36 -7.30 -7.78 -14.60
CA VAL A 36 -8.16 -7.20 -15.65
C VAL A 36 -7.37 -6.12 -16.41
N PRO A 37 -7.15 -6.26 -17.72
CA PRO A 37 -6.51 -5.24 -18.51
C PRO A 37 -7.35 -3.94 -18.57
N ILE A 38 -6.69 -2.81 -18.38
CA ILE A 38 -7.32 -1.50 -18.64
C ILE A 38 -7.46 -1.32 -20.16
N PRO A 39 -8.52 -0.68 -20.66
CA PRO A 39 -8.71 -0.38 -22.09
C PRO A 39 -7.71 0.71 -22.53
N PHE A 40 -6.44 0.35 -22.56
CA PHE A 40 -5.33 1.17 -22.98
C PHE A 40 -4.41 0.36 -23.88
N ARG A 41 -3.57 1.03 -24.67
CA ARG A 41 -2.61 0.34 -25.54
C ARG A 41 -1.43 -0.24 -24.73
N GLU A 42 -0.67 -1.11 -25.36
CA GLU A 42 0.59 -1.57 -24.81
C GLU A 42 1.58 -0.39 -24.67
N LEU A 43 2.37 -0.41 -23.61
CA LEU A 43 3.35 0.62 -23.31
C LEU A 43 4.72 0.22 -23.84
N SER A 44 5.36 1.08 -24.62
CA SER A 44 6.79 0.95 -24.88
C SER A 44 7.60 1.25 -23.61
N ASP A 45 8.87 0.80 -23.53
CA ASP A 45 9.72 1.13 -22.38
C ASP A 45 9.87 2.64 -22.19
N GLY A 46 10.08 3.39 -23.28
CA GLY A 46 10.20 4.84 -23.22
C GLY A 46 8.96 5.54 -22.69
N GLU A 47 7.76 4.98 -22.93
CA GLU A 47 6.50 5.51 -22.39
C GLU A 47 6.32 5.15 -20.92
N ALA A 48 6.51 3.88 -20.57
CA ALA A 48 6.43 3.42 -19.17
C ALA A 48 7.42 4.22 -18.31
N ARG A 49 8.64 4.42 -18.78
CA ARG A 49 9.67 5.21 -18.12
C ARG A 49 9.23 6.67 -17.90
N ARG A 50 8.65 7.31 -18.90
CA ARG A 50 8.14 8.69 -18.75
C ARG A 50 7.05 8.81 -17.70
N PHE A 51 6.11 7.85 -17.65
CA PHE A 51 5.05 7.83 -16.65
C PHE A 51 5.61 7.61 -15.24
N LEU A 52 6.49 6.63 -15.08
CA LEU A 52 6.99 6.22 -13.77
C LEU A 52 7.98 7.24 -13.19
N LEU A 53 8.85 7.82 -14.00
CA LEU A 53 9.79 8.84 -13.53
C LEU A 53 9.10 10.15 -13.10
N GLU A 54 7.87 10.44 -13.57
CA GLU A 54 7.11 11.62 -13.12
C GLU A 54 6.71 11.54 -11.63
N VAL A 55 6.60 10.35 -11.06
CA VAL A 55 6.18 10.16 -9.66
C VAL A 55 7.34 9.87 -8.71
N LEU A 56 8.55 9.71 -9.23
CA LEU A 56 9.76 9.49 -8.44
C LEU A 56 10.45 10.81 -8.09
N THR A 57 10.88 10.94 -6.82
CA THR A 57 11.82 11.98 -6.40
C THR A 57 13.22 11.74 -7.01
N GLU A 58 14.12 12.71 -6.93
CA GLU A 58 15.50 12.54 -7.38
C GLU A 58 16.21 11.40 -6.64
N GLU A 59 16.08 11.34 -5.31
CA GLU A 59 16.66 10.27 -4.50
C GLU A 59 16.14 8.88 -4.90
N GLN A 60 14.83 8.78 -5.19
CA GLN A 60 14.21 7.53 -5.65
C GLN A 60 14.68 7.13 -7.06
N ARG A 61 14.91 8.09 -7.95
CA ARG A 61 15.50 7.82 -9.28
C ARG A 61 16.93 7.30 -9.15
N ASP A 62 17.72 7.90 -8.27
CA ASP A 62 19.10 7.45 -8.00
C ASP A 62 19.09 6.04 -7.37
N ALA A 63 18.17 5.76 -6.46
CA ALA A 63 18.00 4.43 -5.88
C ALA A 63 17.62 3.40 -6.95
N LEU A 64 16.66 3.71 -7.82
CA LEU A 64 16.27 2.86 -8.94
C LEU A 64 17.43 2.58 -9.89
N GLN A 65 18.26 3.59 -10.15
CA GLN A 65 19.42 3.42 -11.02
C GLN A 65 20.50 2.51 -10.41
N ARG A 66 20.73 2.64 -9.10
CA ARG A 66 21.74 1.84 -8.37
C ARG A 66 21.29 0.43 -8.09
N ASN A 67 20.06 0.27 -7.60
CA ASN A 67 19.54 -0.98 -7.04
C ASN A 67 18.66 -1.74 -8.02
N GLN A 68 18.31 -1.13 -9.16
CA GLN A 68 17.37 -1.66 -10.15
C GLN A 68 15.93 -1.79 -9.64
N GLU A 69 15.67 -1.33 -8.41
CA GLU A 69 14.35 -1.27 -7.78
C GLU A 69 14.26 -0.16 -6.73
N VAL A 70 13.04 0.29 -6.47
CA VAL A 70 12.73 1.21 -5.38
C VAL A 70 11.31 0.96 -4.87
N ASP A 71 11.16 0.84 -3.54
CA ASP A 71 9.86 0.72 -2.85
C ASP A 71 9.60 2.02 -2.08
N PHE A 72 8.39 2.58 -2.22
CA PHE A 72 8.03 3.83 -1.57
C PHE A 72 6.51 3.96 -1.41
N ALA A 73 6.10 4.91 -0.59
CA ALA A 73 4.70 5.29 -0.49
C ALA A 73 4.43 6.49 -1.40
N TYR A 74 3.33 6.42 -2.16
CA TYR A 74 2.87 7.47 -3.05
C TYR A 74 1.51 7.99 -2.59
N ASP A 75 1.44 9.27 -2.24
CA ASP A 75 0.20 9.94 -1.85
C ASP A 75 -0.46 10.58 -3.08
N LEU A 76 -1.67 10.14 -3.43
CA LEU A 76 -2.47 10.71 -4.51
C LEU A 76 -3.53 11.64 -3.93
N PRO A 77 -3.37 12.97 -4.08
CA PRO A 77 -4.28 13.93 -3.49
C PRO A 77 -5.76 13.68 -3.86
N GLY A 78 -6.61 13.54 -2.84
CA GLY A 78 -8.05 13.33 -3.00
C GLY A 78 -8.46 11.92 -3.45
N SER A 79 -7.52 10.96 -3.52
CA SER A 79 -7.82 9.60 -3.99
C SER A 79 -7.18 8.50 -3.15
N GLY A 80 -6.31 8.84 -2.19
CA GLY A 80 -5.72 7.87 -1.27
C GLY A 80 -4.22 7.69 -1.45
N ARG A 81 -3.70 6.64 -0.86
CA ARG A 81 -2.28 6.33 -0.79
C ARG A 81 -1.98 4.96 -1.39
N PHE A 82 -0.81 4.84 -1.95
CA PHE A 82 -0.34 3.60 -2.59
C PHE A 82 1.04 3.22 -2.03
N ARG A 83 1.28 1.92 -1.85
CA ARG A 83 2.61 1.36 -1.83
C ARG A 83 3.03 1.12 -3.26
N ALA A 84 4.13 1.72 -3.68
CA ALA A 84 4.68 1.62 -5.02
C ALA A 84 6.01 0.88 -4.98
N ASN A 85 6.13 -0.15 -5.80
CA ASN A 85 7.41 -0.77 -6.12
C ASN A 85 7.68 -0.57 -7.61
N VAL A 86 8.78 0.12 -7.92
CA VAL A 86 9.24 0.37 -9.30
C VAL A 86 10.53 -0.38 -9.50
N PHE A 87 10.66 -1.12 -10.59
CA PHE A 87 11.80 -2.00 -10.85
C PHE A 87 12.13 -2.14 -12.33
N MET A 88 13.35 -2.61 -12.59
CA MET A 88 13.80 -2.95 -13.94
C MET A 88 13.57 -4.42 -14.22
N GLN A 89 13.09 -4.75 -15.41
CA GLN A 89 12.86 -6.10 -15.90
C GLN A 89 13.39 -6.26 -17.34
N SER A 90 13.37 -7.48 -17.89
CA SER A 90 13.91 -7.77 -19.22
C SER A 90 13.31 -6.95 -20.37
N ARG A 91 12.05 -6.49 -20.23
CA ARG A 91 11.36 -5.67 -21.25
C ARG A 91 11.45 -4.16 -20.97
N GLY A 92 12.16 -3.75 -19.94
CA GLY A 92 12.30 -2.36 -19.52
C GLY A 92 11.77 -2.12 -18.11
N ILE A 93 11.31 -0.90 -17.83
CA ILE A 93 10.82 -0.52 -16.52
C ILE A 93 9.42 -1.07 -16.25
N GLY A 94 9.15 -1.42 -14.98
CA GLY A 94 7.84 -1.81 -14.51
C GLY A 94 7.53 -1.27 -13.12
N ALA A 95 6.26 -1.28 -12.76
CA ALA A 95 5.81 -0.91 -11.41
C ALA A 95 4.56 -1.67 -10.99
N VAL A 96 4.43 -1.86 -9.69
CA VAL A 96 3.20 -2.30 -9.04
C VAL A 96 2.82 -1.26 -7.99
N PHE A 97 1.57 -0.77 -8.06
CA PHE A 97 1.00 0.13 -7.07
C PHE A 97 -0.11 -0.59 -6.34
N ARG A 98 0.02 -0.76 -5.03
CA ARG A 98 -1.00 -1.34 -4.17
C ARG A 98 -1.72 -0.25 -3.40
N VAL A 99 -3.04 -0.27 -3.43
CA VAL A 99 -3.87 0.66 -2.65
C VAL A 99 -3.67 0.42 -1.16
N ILE A 100 -3.35 1.47 -0.42
CA ILE A 100 -3.33 1.46 1.05
C ILE A 100 -4.70 1.96 1.53
N PRO A 101 -5.45 1.16 2.31
CA PRO A 101 -6.75 1.58 2.81
C PRO A 101 -6.65 2.85 3.66
N GLU A 102 -7.49 3.85 3.36
CA GLU A 102 -7.52 5.11 4.15
C GLU A 102 -8.08 4.90 5.56
N ARG A 103 -8.98 3.92 5.70
CA ARG A 103 -9.62 3.62 6.98
C ARG A 103 -8.89 2.46 7.65
N THR A 104 -8.36 2.73 8.85
CA THR A 104 -7.91 1.66 9.74
C THR A 104 -9.12 0.82 10.15
N PRO A 105 -9.09 -0.50 9.95
CA PRO A 105 -10.18 -1.37 10.37
C PRO A 105 -10.35 -1.33 11.89
N THR A 106 -11.57 -1.52 12.35
CA THR A 106 -11.88 -1.68 13.78
C THR A 106 -11.88 -3.17 14.15
N LEU A 107 -11.74 -3.49 15.45
CA LEU A 107 -11.82 -4.88 15.90
C LEU A 107 -13.16 -5.58 15.53
N PRO A 108 -14.33 -4.90 15.62
CA PRO A 108 -15.58 -5.47 15.13
C PRO A 108 -15.58 -5.79 13.63
N ASP A 109 -14.93 -4.97 12.79
CA ASP A 109 -14.86 -5.18 11.33
C ASP A 109 -14.15 -6.49 10.97
N LEU A 110 -13.24 -6.97 11.83
CA LEU A 110 -12.39 -8.13 11.56
C LEU A 110 -12.96 -9.46 12.03
N ALA A 111 -14.10 -9.47 12.72
CA ALA A 111 -14.74 -10.67 13.27
C ALA A 111 -13.77 -11.60 14.04
N LEU A 112 -12.79 -11.03 14.76
CA LEU A 112 -11.76 -11.77 15.48
C LEU A 112 -12.33 -12.41 16.76
N PRO A 113 -11.77 -13.55 17.23
CA PRO A 113 -12.11 -14.13 18.53
C PRO A 113 -11.97 -13.09 19.65
N SER A 114 -12.90 -13.11 20.62
CA SER A 114 -12.90 -12.17 21.77
C SER A 114 -11.59 -12.21 22.58
N ALA A 115 -10.87 -13.34 22.53
CA ALA A 115 -9.54 -13.48 23.16
C ALA A 115 -8.52 -12.46 22.67
N VAL A 116 -8.61 -12.03 21.40
CA VAL A 116 -7.68 -11.02 20.84
C VAL A 116 -7.85 -9.67 21.55
N ARG A 117 -9.07 -9.32 21.94
CA ARG A 117 -9.33 -8.08 22.67
C ARG A 117 -8.64 -8.02 24.03
N ARG A 118 -8.43 -9.17 24.68
CA ARG A 118 -7.73 -9.25 25.98
C ARG A 118 -6.29 -8.79 25.92
N ILE A 119 -5.66 -8.79 24.73
CA ILE A 119 -4.32 -8.22 24.52
C ILE A 119 -4.25 -6.75 24.95
N LEU A 120 -5.35 -6.00 24.76
CA LEU A 120 -5.45 -4.60 25.15
C LEU A 120 -5.35 -4.37 26.66
N ASP A 121 -5.64 -5.38 27.48
CA ASP A 121 -5.65 -5.28 28.93
C ASP A 121 -4.34 -5.71 29.60
N LEU A 122 -3.37 -6.17 28.79
CA LEU A 122 -2.07 -6.55 29.30
C LEU A 122 -1.29 -5.31 29.76
N PRO A 123 -0.75 -5.30 31.00
CA PRO A 123 -0.02 -4.15 31.53
C PRO A 123 1.38 -4.00 30.92
N ASN A 124 1.98 -5.11 30.49
CA ASN A 124 3.30 -5.19 29.88
C ASN A 124 3.49 -6.52 29.16
N GLY A 125 4.59 -6.70 28.45
CA GLY A 125 4.94 -7.96 27.77
C GLY A 125 5.20 -7.77 26.28
N LEU A 126 5.31 -8.89 25.58
CA LEU A 126 5.49 -8.98 24.14
C LEU A 126 4.36 -9.78 23.53
N VAL A 127 3.76 -9.25 22.49
CA VAL A 127 2.73 -9.94 21.68
C VAL A 127 3.27 -10.16 20.28
N LEU A 128 3.29 -11.39 19.80
CA LEU A 128 3.75 -11.76 18.47
C LEU A 128 2.58 -12.17 17.58
N PHE A 129 2.49 -11.57 16.39
CA PHE A 129 1.54 -11.96 15.34
C PHE A 129 2.28 -12.75 14.27
N CYS A 130 2.02 -14.05 14.21
CA CYS A 130 2.67 -14.98 13.28
C CYS A 130 1.68 -15.53 12.27
N GLY A 131 2.16 -15.75 11.04
CA GLY A 131 1.37 -16.33 9.95
C GLY A 131 1.90 -15.95 8.58
N PRO A 132 1.38 -16.55 7.50
CA PRO A 132 1.80 -16.27 6.13
C PRO A 132 1.44 -14.83 5.71
N THR A 133 2.02 -14.38 4.60
CA THR A 133 1.68 -13.07 4.00
C THR A 133 0.19 -13.04 3.63
N GLY A 134 -0.47 -11.91 3.90
CA GLY A 134 -1.90 -11.71 3.58
C GLY A 134 -2.88 -12.30 4.59
N CYS A 135 -2.43 -12.97 5.67
CA CYS A 135 -3.34 -13.53 6.69
C CYS A 135 -3.90 -12.52 7.69
N GLY A 136 -3.64 -11.22 7.51
CA GLY A 136 -4.22 -10.15 8.34
C GLY A 136 -3.40 -9.72 9.55
N LYS A 137 -2.09 -10.05 9.63
CA LYS A 137 -1.23 -9.63 10.76
C LYS A 137 -1.23 -8.12 11.00
N SER A 138 -0.79 -7.35 10.01
CA SER A 138 -0.73 -5.88 10.07
C SER A 138 -2.12 -5.27 10.28
N THR A 139 -3.13 -5.82 9.63
CA THR A 139 -4.53 -5.40 9.78
C THR A 139 -5.03 -5.57 11.20
N THR A 140 -4.71 -6.71 11.85
CA THR A 140 -5.08 -6.99 13.25
C THR A 140 -4.33 -6.07 14.22
N GLN A 141 -3.02 -5.88 14.01
CA GLN A 141 -2.20 -4.95 14.80
C GLN A 141 -2.75 -3.52 14.70
N ALA A 142 -3.05 -3.06 13.47
CA ALA A 142 -3.62 -1.73 13.25
C ALA A 142 -4.97 -1.54 13.95
N ALA A 143 -5.83 -2.56 13.94
CA ALA A 143 -7.12 -2.51 14.66
C ALA A 143 -6.93 -2.43 16.17
N LEU A 144 -5.99 -3.18 16.76
CA LEU A 144 -5.66 -3.11 18.18
C LEU A 144 -5.09 -1.74 18.57
N ILE A 145 -4.14 -1.21 17.78
CA ILE A 145 -3.57 0.12 17.97
C ILE A 145 -4.65 1.20 17.87
N HIS A 146 -5.57 1.07 16.89
CA HIS A 146 -6.70 1.98 16.74
C HIS A 146 -7.59 2.00 17.98
N GLU A 147 -7.90 0.83 18.55
CA GLU A 147 -8.70 0.72 19.78
C GLU A 147 -7.98 1.33 20.99
N LEU A 148 -6.68 1.05 21.19
CA LEU A 148 -5.86 1.68 22.23
C LEU A 148 -5.86 3.20 22.11
N ASN A 149 -5.63 3.72 20.91
CA ASN A 149 -5.59 5.15 20.61
C ASN A 149 -6.97 5.82 20.81
N ALA A 150 -8.07 5.09 20.63
CA ALA A 150 -9.42 5.58 20.83
C ALA A 150 -9.87 5.55 22.31
N THR A 151 -9.34 4.60 23.11
CA THR A 151 -9.87 4.33 24.45
C THR A 151 -8.92 4.74 25.58
N ARG A 152 -7.60 4.84 25.32
CA ARG A 152 -6.59 5.06 26.35
C ARG A 152 -5.73 6.29 26.05
N LYS A 153 -5.27 6.98 27.10
CA LYS A 153 -4.29 8.07 27.00
C LYS A 153 -2.90 7.48 27.06
N LEU A 154 -2.32 7.15 25.90
CA LEU A 154 -1.04 6.48 25.78
C LEU A 154 -0.16 7.22 24.76
N HIS A 155 1.15 7.15 24.96
CA HIS A 155 2.11 7.47 23.92
C HIS A 155 2.38 6.20 23.12
N ILE A 156 1.88 6.14 21.88
CA ILE A 156 1.98 4.98 20.99
C ILE A 156 3.00 5.29 19.91
N ILE A 157 3.98 4.41 19.75
CA ILE A 157 5.01 4.50 18.70
C ILE A 157 4.90 3.24 17.84
N THR A 158 4.80 3.43 16.52
CA THR A 158 4.89 2.35 15.52
C THR A 158 6.16 2.50 14.70
N ILE A 159 6.77 1.39 14.32
CA ILE A 159 7.93 1.34 13.41
C ILE A 159 7.53 0.38 12.29
N GLU A 160 7.34 0.92 11.11
CA GLU A 160 6.79 0.19 9.95
C GLU A 160 7.60 0.52 8.69
N ASP A 161 7.80 -0.49 7.83
CA ASP A 161 8.48 -0.33 6.55
C ASP A 161 7.76 -1.12 5.45
N PRO A 162 6.98 -0.41 4.58
CA PRO A 162 6.49 0.96 4.72
C PRO A 162 5.30 1.05 5.70
N ILE A 163 4.93 2.28 6.09
CA ILE A 163 3.73 2.52 6.89
C ILE A 163 2.48 2.12 6.08
N GLU A 164 1.73 1.14 6.61
CA GLU A 164 0.53 0.60 5.97
C GLU A 164 -0.75 1.30 6.45
N PHE A 165 -0.81 1.70 7.73
CA PHE A 165 -1.98 2.38 8.30
C PHE A 165 -1.59 3.65 9.04
N TYR A 166 -2.36 4.73 8.84
CA TYR A 166 -2.17 5.98 9.58
C TYR A 166 -3.11 6.08 10.77
N HIS A 167 -2.53 6.26 11.95
CA HIS A 167 -3.26 6.48 13.19
C HIS A 167 -3.31 7.96 13.51
N LYS A 168 -4.49 8.60 13.33
CA LYS A 168 -4.71 9.98 13.79
C LYS A 168 -4.81 10.01 15.31
N HIS A 169 -4.22 11.03 15.93
CA HIS A 169 -4.34 11.23 17.38
C HIS A 169 -5.79 11.36 17.81
N LYS A 170 -6.20 10.65 18.88
CA LYS A 170 -7.58 10.62 19.39
C LYS A 170 -7.72 10.99 20.87
N LYS A 171 -6.82 10.51 21.77
CA LYS A 171 -6.84 10.80 23.21
C LYS A 171 -5.47 11.14 23.77
#